data_0d5bcad5efb64b1cbcf53f0cd62c2523
#
_entry.id   0d5bcad5efb64b1cbcf53f0cd62c2523
#
_cell.length_a   1.000
_cell.length_b   1.000
_cell.length_c   1.000
_cell.angle_alpha   90.00
_cell.angle_beta   90.00
_cell.angle_gamma   90.00
#
_symmetry.space_group_name_H-M   'P 1'
#
loop_
_entity.id
_entity.type
_entity.pdbx_description
1 polymer ?
#
loop_
_entity_poly.entity_id
_entity_poly.type
_entity_poly.pdbx_seq_one_letter_code
_entity_poly.pdbx_strand_id
1 'polypeptide(L)'
;MADGRDPWQVFFDRRFLGNTRVDLCSRILKRELLRDWLDRECEPGATTVYLGFDGDEAARMARAATYWAPWTVRAPLLEDPPMDKDDVRDLMRMVGLKEPRLYALGFKHNNCGGFCVKAGHEQFQLLLKHFPERFDAHARREQELRVFLGKDVAILRDRRGGRMRPLTLVEFRRRALANEQLDCFGGSDCACFTPEPETA
;
A
#
# COMPACT_ATOMS: atom_id res chain seq x y z
N MET A 1 -13.84 0.43 14.04
CA MET A 1 -14.59 0.83 12.83
C MET A 1 -14.02 0.08 11.64
N ALA A 2 -14.84 -0.53 10.78
CA ALA A 2 -14.42 -1.25 9.59
C ALA A 2 -15.43 -1.05 8.46
N ASP A 3 -15.00 -0.90 7.23
CA ASP A 3 -15.84 -0.82 6.03
C ASP A 3 -16.51 -2.18 5.73
N GLY A 4 -15.84 -3.27 6.11
CA GLY A 4 -16.29 -4.65 5.85
C GLY A 4 -15.83 -5.18 4.50
N ARG A 5 -15.39 -4.33 3.57
CA ARG A 5 -14.87 -4.74 2.27
C ARG A 5 -13.37 -5.02 2.32
N ASP A 6 -12.91 -5.93 1.51
CA ASP A 6 -11.50 -6.11 1.18
C ASP A 6 -11.08 -5.20 -0.01
N PRO A 7 -9.78 -5.06 -0.29
CA PRO A 7 -9.33 -4.26 -1.44
C PRO A 7 -9.91 -4.71 -2.79
N TRP A 8 -10.16 -6.00 -2.98
CA TRP A 8 -10.71 -6.52 -4.22
C TRP A 8 -12.17 -6.11 -4.42
N GLN A 9 -12.98 -6.15 -3.34
CA GLN A 9 -14.35 -5.67 -3.39
C GLN A 9 -14.40 -4.20 -3.80
N VAL A 10 -13.50 -3.36 -3.26
CA VAL A 10 -13.36 -1.97 -3.69
C VAL A 10 -13.02 -1.86 -5.18
N PHE A 11 -12.12 -2.71 -5.70
CA PHE A 11 -11.76 -2.69 -7.13
C PHE A 11 -12.93 -3.11 -8.03
N PHE A 12 -13.71 -4.09 -7.63
CA PHE A 12 -14.94 -4.47 -8.34
C PHE A 12 -15.97 -3.34 -8.34
N ASP A 13 -16.27 -2.78 -7.17
CA ASP A 13 -17.24 -1.68 -7.01
C ASP A 13 -16.86 -0.46 -7.84
N ARG A 14 -15.58 -0.11 -7.87
CA ARG A 14 -15.04 1.03 -8.61
C ARG A 14 -14.69 0.73 -10.06
N ARG A 15 -14.84 -0.52 -10.50
CA ARG A 15 -14.47 -1.00 -11.84
C ARG A 15 -13.05 -0.59 -12.23
N PHE A 16 -12.12 -0.69 -11.28
CA PHE A 16 -10.76 -0.18 -11.44
C PHE A 16 -9.76 -0.96 -10.59
N LEU A 17 -8.67 -1.43 -11.20
CA LEU A 17 -7.55 -2.04 -10.48
C LEU A 17 -6.66 -0.95 -9.85
N GLY A 18 -6.61 -0.91 -8.51
CA GLY A 18 -5.96 0.16 -7.75
C GLY A 18 -4.43 0.16 -7.75
N ASN A 19 -3.77 -0.28 -8.81
CA ASN A 19 -2.31 -0.39 -8.93
C ASN A 19 -1.62 0.83 -9.56
N THR A 20 -2.31 1.93 -9.65
CA THR A 20 -1.80 3.20 -10.20
C THR A 20 -1.42 4.17 -9.08
N ARG A 21 -1.13 5.44 -9.44
CA ARG A 21 -0.89 6.50 -8.46
C ARG A 21 -2.10 6.80 -7.57
N VAL A 22 -3.32 6.50 -8.05
CA VAL A 22 -4.54 6.64 -7.25
C VAL A 22 -4.52 5.63 -6.11
N ASP A 23 -4.61 6.09 -4.89
CA ASP A 23 -4.54 5.27 -3.66
C ASP A 23 -5.91 4.79 -3.17
N LEU A 24 -6.69 4.24 -4.09
CA LEU A 24 -8.11 3.91 -3.95
C LEU A 24 -8.47 3.15 -2.66
N CYS A 25 -7.80 2.02 -2.39
CA CYS A 25 -8.10 1.23 -1.20
C CYS A 25 -7.66 1.94 0.10
N SER A 26 -6.53 2.65 0.11
CA SER A 26 -6.10 3.43 1.28
C SER A 26 -7.06 4.58 1.56
N ARG A 27 -7.57 5.23 0.53
CA ARG A 27 -8.55 6.31 0.65
C ARG A 27 -9.85 5.76 1.23
N ILE A 28 -10.47 4.79 0.58
CA ILE A 28 -11.81 4.29 0.95
C ILE A 28 -11.78 3.50 2.25
N LEU A 29 -10.85 2.53 2.39
CA LEU A 29 -10.86 1.60 3.51
C LEU A 29 -10.18 2.11 4.79
N LYS A 30 -9.53 3.28 4.73
CA LYS A 30 -8.82 3.85 5.89
C LYS A 30 -9.17 5.32 6.12
N ARG A 31 -8.84 6.20 5.16
CA ARG A 31 -8.90 7.65 5.39
C ARG A 31 -10.33 8.19 5.45
N GLU A 32 -11.17 7.82 4.49
CA GLU A 32 -12.59 8.24 4.48
C GLU A 32 -13.30 7.75 5.74
N LEU A 33 -13.11 6.49 6.13
CA LEU A 33 -13.68 5.94 7.35
C LEU A 33 -13.26 6.69 8.62
N LEU A 34 -11.97 7.00 8.73
CA LEU A 34 -11.46 7.75 9.88
C LEU A 34 -12.01 9.18 9.86
N ARG A 35 -12.08 9.79 8.68
CA ARG A 35 -12.64 11.14 8.51
C ARG A 35 -14.11 11.19 8.95
N ASP A 36 -14.93 10.28 8.44
CA ASP A 36 -16.34 10.19 8.79
C ASP A 36 -16.57 9.96 10.29
N TRP A 37 -15.65 9.21 10.93
CA TRP A 37 -15.70 9.00 12.36
C TRP A 37 -15.33 10.27 13.13
N LEU A 38 -14.23 10.94 12.75
CA LEU A 38 -13.82 12.20 13.36
C LEU A 38 -14.92 13.26 13.26
N ASP A 39 -15.52 13.41 12.08
CA ASP A 39 -16.54 14.41 11.82
C ASP A 39 -17.84 14.17 12.65
N ARG A 40 -18.09 12.93 13.10
CA ARG A 40 -19.25 12.58 13.94
C ARG A 40 -18.98 12.58 15.44
N GLU A 41 -17.79 12.14 15.83
CA GLU A 41 -17.53 11.79 17.25
C GLU A 41 -16.56 12.77 17.93
N CYS A 42 -15.93 13.67 17.18
CA CYS A 42 -14.85 14.51 17.69
C CYS A 42 -15.05 16.00 17.34
N GLU A 43 -14.42 16.86 18.14
CA GLU A 43 -14.36 18.29 17.89
C GLU A 43 -12.96 18.67 17.36
N PRO A 44 -12.86 19.38 16.22
CA PRO A 44 -11.56 19.72 15.61
C PRO A 44 -10.60 20.45 16.54
N GLY A 45 -11.10 21.40 17.34
CA GLY A 45 -10.31 22.18 18.30
C GLY A 45 -9.80 21.37 19.51
N ALA A 46 -10.44 20.24 19.82
CA ALA A 46 -10.10 19.39 20.97
C ALA A 46 -9.38 18.10 20.59
N THR A 47 -9.27 17.79 19.28
CA THR A 47 -8.75 16.51 18.81
C THR A 47 -7.54 16.69 17.93
N THR A 48 -6.49 15.88 18.18
CA THR A 48 -5.27 15.82 17.34
C THR A 48 -5.18 14.47 16.66
N VAL A 49 -4.97 14.48 15.35
CA VAL A 49 -4.71 13.26 14.54
C VAL A 49 -3.21 13.01 14.51
N TYR A 50 -2.78 11.89 15.07
CA TYR A 50 -1.39 11.45 15.03
C TYR A 50 -1.14 10.55 13.83
N LEU A 51 -0.11 10.87 13.04
CA LEU A 51 0.31 10.09 11.87
C LEU A 51 1.72 9.54 12.11
N GLY A 52 1.92 8.26 11.81
CA GLY A 52 3.20 7.56 11.94
C GLY A 52 4.08 7.73 10.70
N PHE A 53 4.36 8.98 10.31
CA PHE A 53 5.35 9.27 9.28
C PHE A 53 6.74 9.31 9.92
N ASP A 54 7.68 8.59 9.35
CA ASP A 54 9.11 8.63 9.70
C ASP A 54 9.86 9.73 8.93
N GLY A 55 11.17 9.89 9.23
CA GLY A 55 12.01 10.93 8.64
C GLY A 55 12.01 10.93 7.11
N ASP A 56 11.94 9.76 6.47
CA ASP A 56 11.90 9.60 5.01
C ASP A 56 10.56 10.07 4.40
N GLU A 57 9.53 10.19 5.22
CA GLU A 57 8.18 10.53 4.81
C GLU A 57 7.78 12.00 5.05
N ALA A 58 8.72 12.87 5.47
CA ALA A 58 8.46 14.28 5.80
C ALA A 58 7.68 15.04 4.71
N ALA A 59 7.99 14.79 3.43
CA ALA A 59 7.29 15.42 2.31
C ALA A 59 5.80 15.05 2.22
N ARG A 60 5.36 14.00 2.91
CA ARG A 60 3.95 13.56 2.96
C ARG A 60 3.14 14.34 4.00
N MET A 61 3.82 14.90 5.00
CA MET A 61 3.15 15.59 6.11
C MET A 61 2.33 16.80 5.65
N ALA A 62 2.86 17.64 4.77
CA ALA A 62 2.16 18.83 4.28
C ALA A 62 0.85 18.46 3.57
N ARG A 63 0.87 17.42 2.72
CA ARG A 63 -0.32 16.90 2.04
C ARG A 63 -1.33 16.28 3.00
N ALA A 64 -0.82 15.57 4.00
CA ALA A 64 -1.67 14.99 5.04
C ALA A 64 -2.35 16.07 5.87
N ALA A 65 -1.64 17.12 6.27
CA ALA A 65 -2.21 18.25 7.00
C ALA A 65 -3.35 18.92 6.22
N THR A 66 -3.15 19.16 4.91
CA THR A 66 -4.21 19.71 4.03
C THR A 66 -5.42 18.76 3.96
N TYR A 67 -5.18 17.46 3.80
CA TYR A 67 -6.28 16.48 3.73
C TYR A 67 -7.09 16.40 5.03
N TRP A 68 -6.44 16.48 6.18
CA TRP A 68 -7.08 16.36 7.49
C TRP A 68 -7.66 17.66 8.03
N ALA A 69 -7.47 18.80 7.38
CA ALA A 69 -8.10 20.05 7.83
C ALA A 69 -9.62 19.88 7.99
N PRO A 70 -10.26 20.42 9.06
CA PRO A 70 -9.72 21.37 10.06
C PRO A 70 -9.01 20.70 11.26
N TRP A 71 -8.78 19.38 11.26
CA TRP A 71 -8.18 18.64 12.36
C TRP A 71 -6.69 19.02 12.51
N THR A 72 -6.24 19.20 13.74
CA THR A 72 -4.80 19.33 14.04
C THR A 72 -4.12 18.00 13.76
N VAL A 73 -3.02 18.05 13.00
CA VAL A 73 -2.23 16.87 12.64
C VAL A 73 -0.85 16.96 13.24
N ARG A 74 -0.38 15.88 13.87
CA ARG A 74 1.00 15.73 14.35
C ARG A 74 1.61 14.43 13.84
N ALA A 75 2.91 14.46 13.62
CA ALA A 75 3.71 13.28 13.28
C ALA A 75 4.92 13.23 14.23
N PRO A 76 4.80 12.59 15.41
CA PRO A 76 5.83 12.62 16.45
C PRO A 76 7.20 12.12 15.98
N LEU A 77 7.24 11.20 15.02
CA LEU A 77 8.50 10.67 14.48
C LEU A 77 9.21 11.66 13.54
N LEU A 78 8.56 12.77 13.17
CA LEU A 78 9.16 13.87 12.41
C LEU A 78 9.61 15.04 13.30
N GLU A 79 9.30 15.00 14.59
CA GLU A 79 9.74 16.01 15.55
C GLU A 79 11.25 15.87 15.79
N ASP A 80 11.90 16.94 16.23
CA ASP A 80 13.36 17.01 16.34
C ASP A 80 13.92 16.20 17.55
N PRO A 81 14.88 15.28 17.33
CA PRO A 81 15.41 14.81 16.05
C PRO A 81 14.44 13.85 15.33
N PRO A 82 14.27 13.96 14.01
CA PRO A 82 13.41 13.07 13.27
C PRO A 82 13.97 11.64 13.27
N MET A 83 13.09 10.67 13.46
CA MET A 83 13.43 9.24 13.52
C MET A 83 13.27 8.60 12.14
N ASP A 84 14.28 7.87 11.71
CA ASP A 84 14.18 7.00 10.55
C ASP A 84 13.60 5.62 10.92
N LYS A 85 13.53 4.70 9.94
CA LYS A 85 12.99 3.35 10.18
C LYS A 85 13.84 2.51 11.13
N ASP A 86 15.13 2.72 11.15
CA ASP A 86 16.03 1.97 12.03
C ASP A 86 15.93 2.49 13.46
N ASP A 87 15.85 3.81 13.66
CA ASP A 87 15.57 4.43 14.95
C ASP A 87 14.26 3.92 15.55
N VAL A 88 13.20 3.85 14.73
CA VAL A 88 11.89 3.32 15.16
C VAL A 88 11.99 1.84 15.56
N ARG A 89 12.75 1.03 14.83
CA ARG A 89 12.99 -0.37 15.19
C ARG A 89 13.75 -0.51 16.52
N ASP A 90 14.75 0.33 16.72
CA ASP A 90 15.52 0.35 17.95
C ASP A 90 14.65 0.78 19.14
N LEU A 91 13.82 1.81 18.97
CA LEU A 91 12.84 2.20 19.97
C LEU A 91 11.87 1.06 20.29
N MET A 92 11.36 0.36 19.29
CA MET A 92 10.48 -0.81 19.50
C MET A 92 11.17 -1.89 20.34
N ARG A 93 12.46 -2.19 20.05
CA ARG A 93 13.25 -3.16 20.84
C ARG A 93 13.44 -2.70 22.28
N MET A 94 13.76 -1.42 22.48
CA MET A 94 13.95 -0.84 23.81
C MET A 94 12.69 -0.95 24.69
N VAL A 95 11.50 -0.77 24.11
CA VAL A 95 10.23 -0.88 24.83
C VAL A 95 9.64 -2.31 24.82
N GLY A 96 10.39 -3.30 24.35
CA GLY A 96 9.98 -4.71 24.35
C GLY A 96 8.90 -5.07 23.31
N LEU A 97 8.67 -4.24 22.32
CA LEU A 97 7.75 -4.53 21.21
C LEU A 97 8.42 -5.41 20.16
N LYS A 98 7.70 -6.44 19.72
CA LYS A 98 8.18 -7.33 18.65
C LYS A 98 7.97 -6.66 17.28
N GLU A 99 9.01 -6.74 16.46
CA GLU A 99 8.90 -6.30 15.08
C GLU A 99 7.82 -7.11 14.32
N PRO A 100 7.03 -6.47 13.45
CA PRO A 100 6.04 -7.18 12.63
C PRO A 100 6.69 -8.28 11.78
N ARG A 101 6.08 -9.47 11.80
CA ARG A 101 6.61 -10.71 11.20
C ARG A 101 7.09 -10.58 9.75
N LEU A 102 6.45 -9.75 8.93
CA LEU A 102 6.82 -9.64 7.51
C LEU A 102 8.21 -9.04 7.30
N TYR A 103 8.68 -8.15 8.17
CA TYR A 103 10.04 -7.61 8.09
C TYR A 103 11.09 -8.70 8.26
N ALA A 104 10.89 -9.62 9.20
CA ALA A 104 11.77 -10.78 9.40
C ALA A 104 11.80 -11.73 8.19
N LEU A 105 10.79 -11.69 7.33
CA LEU A 105 10.69 -12.43 6.07
C LEU A 105 11.26 -11.65 4.87
N GLY A 106 11.81 -10.45 5.09
CA GLY A 106 12.42 -9.60 4.06
C GLY A 106 11.47 -8.66 3.33
N PHE A 107 10.21 -8.57 3.75
CA PHE A 107 9.27 -7.60 3.16
C PHE A 107 9.66 -6.17 3.54
N LYS A 108 9.61 -5.25 2.57
CA LYS A 108 9.94 -3.83 2.79
C LYS A 108 8.89 -3.08 3.62
N HIS A 109 7.65 -3.57 3.62
CA HIS A 109 6.54 -3.00 4.39
C HIS A 109 5.52 -4.07 4.77
N ASN A 110 4.79 -3.81 5.87
CA ASN A 110 3.78 -4.73 6.41
C ASN A 110 2.36 -4.45 5.87
N ASN A 111 2.21 -3.68 4.79
CA ASN A 111 0.92 -3.29 4.23
C ASN A 111 0.15 -4.48 3.67
N CYS A 112 -1.16 -4.53 3.94
CA CYS A 112 -2.09 -5.54 3.45
C CYS A 112 -1.62 -6.98 3.70
N GLY A 113 -0.85 -7.20 4.76
CA GLY A 113 -0.32 -8.53 5.08
C GLY A 113 0.61 -9.12 4.01
N GLY A 114 1.41 -8.28 3.37
CA GLY A 114 2.35 -8.65 2.30
C GLY A 114 1.78 -8.52 0.89
N PHE A 115 0.45 -8.39 0.74
CA PHE A 115 -0.18 -8.12 -0.54
C PHE A 115 -0.57 -6.64 -0.63
N CYS A 116 0.19 -5.88 -1.39
CA CYS A 116 -0.20 -4.52 -1.77
C CYS A 116 -0.17 -4.40 -3.28
N VAL A 117 -1.29 -4.04 -3.92
CA VAL A 117 -1.38 -3.90 -5.39
C VAL A 117 -0.44 -2.85 -5.97
N LYS A 118 0.11 -1.98 -5.13
CA LYS A 118 1.09 -0.95 -5.51
C LYS A 118 2.54 -1.43 -5.33
N ALA A 119 2.76 -2.63 -4.77
CA ALA A 119 4.09 -3.18 -4.57
C ALA A 119 4.72 -3.70 -5.87
N GLY A 120 6.04 -3.74 -5.90
CA GLY A 120 6.81 -4.25 -7.03
C GLY A 120 7.00 -5.77 -7.03
N HIS A 121 7.77 -6.25 -8.00
CA HIS A 121 8.04 -7.68 -8.23
C HIS A 121 8.65 -8.38 -7.02
N GLU A 122 9.59 -7.74 -6.34
CA GLU A 122 10.28 -8.26 -5.16
C GLU A 122 9.29 -8.65 -4.04
N GLN A 123 8.34 -7.77 -3.76
CA GLN A 123 7.30 -8.02 -2.76
C GLN A 123 6.43 -9.24 -3.13
N PHE A 124 6.09 -9.38 -4.43
CA PHE A 124 5.31 -10.52 -4.92
C PHE A 124 6.11 -11.81 -5.00
N GLN A 125 7.44 -11.76 -5.17
CA GLN A 125 8.32 -12.92 -5.02
C GLN A 125 8.33 -13.42 -3.58
N LEU A 126 8.44 -12.52 -2.61
CA LEU A 126 8.35 -12.87 -1.19
C LEU A 126 6.97 -13.42 -0.83
N LEU A 127 5.90 -12.83 -1.37
CA LEU A 127 4.55 -13.34 -1.16
C LEU A 127 4.40 -14.77 -1.71
N LEU A 128 4.87 -15.02 -2.93
CA LEU A 128 4.84 -16.36 -3.54
C LEU A 128 5.68 -17.37 -2.73
N LYS A 129 6.84 -16.95 -2.26
CA LYS A 129 7.76 -17.80 -1.47
C LYS A 129 7.19 -18.17 -0.10
N HIS A 130 6.68 -17.21 0.64
CA HIS A 130 6.31 -17.37 2.03
C HIS A 130 4.82 -17.64 2.27
N PHE A 131 3.96 -17.27 1.30
CA PHE A 131 2.51 -17.38 1.40
C PHE A 131 1.88 -17.80 0.05
N PRO A 132 2.24 -18.97 -0.51
CA PRO A 132 1.81 -19.38 -1.86
C PRO A 132 0.29 -19.44 -2.01
N GLU A 133 -0.43 -19.92 -1.00
CA GLU A 133 -1.89 -20.00 -1.03
C GLU A 133 -2.54 -18.60 -1.10
N ARG A 134 -1.97 -17.63 -0.37
CA ARG A 134 -2.42 -16.24 -0.42
C ARG A 134 -2.11 -15.63 -1.79
N PHE A 135 -0.93 -15.89 -2.34
CA PHE A 135 -0.59 -15.47 -3.69
C PHE A 135 -1.61 -16.01 -4.72
N ASP A 136 -1.95 -17.31 -4.63
CA ASP A 136 -2.90 -17.96 -5.53
C ASP A 136 -4.32 -17.40 -5.38
N ALA A 137 -4.74 -17.07 -4.17
CA ALA A 137 -6.01 -16.40 -3.94
C ALA A 137 -6.05 -15.03 -4.64
N HIS A 138 -4.98 -14.25 -4.54
CA HIS A 138 -4.90 -12.96 -5.24
C HIS A 138 -4.79 -13.11 -6.76
N ALA A 139 -4.09 -14.13 -7.26
CA ALA A 139 -4.03 -14.42 -8.69
C ALA A 139 -5.42 -14.77 -9.28
N ARG A 140 -6.23 -15.52 -8.55
CA ARG A 140 -7.64 -15.78 -8.94
C ARG A 140 -8.46 -14.50 -8.98
N ARG A 141 -8.38 -13.67 -7.93
CA ARG A 141 -9.12 -12.39 -7.87
C ARG A 141 -8.70 -11.43 -8.98
N GLU A 142 -7.42 -11.41 -9.34
CA GLU A 142 -6.94 -10.64 -10.49
C GLU A 142 -7.62 -11.09 -11.79
N GLN A 143 -7.70 -12.40 -12.05
CA GLN A 143 -8.35 -12.92 -13.25
C GLN A 143 -9.86 -12.63 -13.26
N GLU A 144 -10.54 -12.80 -12.14
CA GLU A 144 -11.96 -12.46 -12.00
C GLU A 144 -12.20 -10.99 -12.34
N LEU A 145 -11.37 -10.08 -11.81
CA LEU A 145 -11.49 -8.64 -12.11
C LEU A 145 -11.20 -8.33 -13.58
N ARG A 146 -10.22 -8.99 -14.19
CA ARG A 146 -9.91 -8.84 -15.64
C ARG A 146 -11.12 -9.22 -16.50
N VAL A 147 -11.73 -10.37 -16.22
CA VAL A 147 -12.96 -10.81 -16.92
C VAL A 147 -14.08 -9.81 -16.71
N PHE A 148 -14.33 -9.40 -15.46
CA PHE A 148 -15.37 -8.43 -15.13
C PHE A 148 -15.20 -7.08 -15.82
N LEU A 149 -13.95 -6.61 -15.97
CA LEU A 149 -13.66 -5.33 -16.64
C LEU A 149 -13.65 -5.45 -18.18
N GLY A 150 -13.43 -6.63 -18.73
CA GLY A 150 -13.17 -6.83 -20.15
C GLY A 150 -11.91 -6.13 -20.63
N LYS A 151 -10.89 -5.97 -19.78
CA LYS A 151 -9.68 -5.18 -20.04
C LYS A 151 -8.41 -5.97 -19.73
N ASP A 152 -7.36 -5.73 -20.52
CA ASP A 152 -6.03 -6.26 -20.26
C ASP A 152 -5.31 -5.41 -19.20
N VAL A 153 -5.69 -5.61 -17.94
CA VAL A 153 -5.07 -4.97 -16.76
C VAL A 153 -4.38 -6.03 -15.92
N ALA A 154 -3.32 -5.67 -15.19
CA ALA A 154 -2.66 -6.56 -14.24
C ALA A 154 -2.04 -5.74 -13.10
N ILE A 155 -1.84 -6.37 -11.95
CA ILE A 155 -1.19 -5.74 -10.79
C ILE A 155 0.23 -5.34 -11.15
N LEU A 156 0.98 -6.27 -11.73
CA LEU A 156 2.38 -6.06 -12.09
C LEU A 156 2.54 -5.58 -13.54
N ARG A 157 3.73 -5.09 -13.84
CA ARG A 157 4.12 -4.61 -15.16
C ARG A 157 5.40 -5.29 -15.60
N ASP A 158 5.43 -5.76 -16.84
CA ASP A 158 6.62 -6.20 -17.54
C ASP A 158 7.20 -5.02 -18.32
N ARG A 159 8.45 -4.65 -18.05
CA ARG A 159 9.16 -3.54 -18.72
C ARG A 159 10.23 -4.02 -19.69
N ARG A 160 10.36 -5.33 -19.88
CA ARG A 160 11.35 -5.91 -20.80
C ARG A 160 11.05 -5.50 -22.24
N GLY A 161 12.10 -5.27 -23.02
CA GLY A 161 11.99 -4.87 -24.42
C GLY A 161 11.49 -3.43 -24.64
N GLY A 162 11.66 -2.54 -23.66
CA GLY A 162 11.38 -1.10 -23.81
C GLY A 162 9.89 -0.73 -23.85
N ARG A 163 8.98 -1.69 -23.69
CA ARG A 163 7.54 -1.46 -23.64
C ARG A 163 6.96 -1.96 -22.31
N MET A 164 6.15 -1.14 -21.68
CA MET A 164 5.42 -1.51 -20.47
C MET A 164 4.16 -2.31 -20.83
N ARG A 165 4.06 -3.56 -20.37
CA ARG A 165 2.92 -4.46 -20.58
C ARG A 165 2.35 -4.95 -19.26
N PRO A 166 1.04 -5.26 -19.18
CA PRO A 166 0.49 -5.95 -18.02
C PRO A 166 1.20 -7.29 -17.81
N LEU A 167 1.53 -7.59 -16.54
CA LEU A 167 2.08 -8.88 -16.14
C LEU A 167 1.17 -9.45 -15.05
N THR A 168 0.35 -10.43 -15.44
CA THR A 168 -0.56 -11.07 -14.48
C THR A 168 0.19 -11.88 -13.43
N LEU A 169 -0.42 -12.06 -12.26
CA LEU A 169 0.17 -12.89 -11.20
C LEU A 169 0.35 -14.35 -11.64
N VAL A 170 -0.53 -14.87 -12.48
CA VAL A 170 -0.38 -16.21 -13.07
C VAL A 170 0.89 -16.32 -13.91
N GLU A 171 1.11 -15.35 -14.82
CA GLU A 171 2.31 -15.33 -15.67
C GLU A 171 3.58 -15.02 -14.84
N PHE A 172 3.47 -14.13 -13.85
CA PHE A 172 4.56 -13.85 -12.92
C PHE A 172 5.01 -15.12 -12.19
N ARG A 173 4.07 -15.92 -11.65
CA ARG A 173 4.36 -17.20 -11.01
C ARG A 173 5.04 -18.18 -11.97
N ARG A 174 4.54 -18.32 -13.19
CA ARG A 174 5.15 -19.19 -14.21
C ARG A 174 6.63 -18.82 -14.43
N ARG A 175 6.92 -17.53 -14.59
CA ARG A 175 8.29 -17.04 -14.79
C ARG A 175 9.16 -17.25 -13.56
N ALA A 176 8.65 -16.94 -12.38
CA ALA A 176 9.38 -17.14 -11.12
C ALA A 176 9.79 -18.60 -10.91
N LEU A 177 8.89 -19.55 -11.23
CA LEU A 177 9.18 -20.98 -11.13
C LEU A 177 10.15 -21.47 -12.21
N ALA A 178 10.17 -20.85 -13.38
CA ALA A 178 11.12 -21.15 -14.46
C ALA A 178 12.47 -20.45 -14.30
N ASN A 179 12.70 -19.72 -13.18
CA ASN A 179 13.88 -18.89 -12.96
C ASN A 179 14.16 -17.89 -14.12
N GLU A 180 13.10 -17.48 -14.84
CA GLU A 180 13.21 -16.43 -15.84
C GLU A 180 13.51 -15.08 -15.16
N GLN A 181 14.33 -14.24 -15.81
CA GLN A 181 14.65 -12.92 -15.28
C GLN A 181 13.36 -12.10 -15.11
N LEU A 182 13.08 -11.74 -13.87
CA LEU A 182 12.00 -10.80 -13.50
C LEU A 182 12.60 -9.40 -13.43
N ASP A 183 11.83 -8.40 -13.88
CA ASP A 183 12.23 -6.99 -13.71
C ASP A 183 12.31 -6.65 -12.23
N CYS A 184 13.53 -6.46 -11.72
CA CYS A 184 13.75 -6.04 -10.33
C CYS A 184 13.53 -4.53 -10.12
N PHE A 185 13.29 -3.76 -11.18
CA PHE A 185 13.09 -2.32 -11.13
C PHE A 185 11.61 -1.96 -11.02
N GLY A 186 11.16 -1.64 -9.84
CA GLY A 186 9.79 -1.18 -9.65
C GLY A 186 9.25 -1.38 -8.25
N GLY A 187 10.05 -1.07 -7.23
CA GLY A 187 9.54 -0.83 -5.89
C GLY A 187 8.87 0.54 -5.88
N SER A 188 7.54 0.60 -5.80
CA SER A 188 6.91 1.82 -5.34
C SER A 188 6.83 1.74 -3.82
N ASP A 189 7.41 2.73 -3.16
CA ASP A 189 7.14 2.96 -1.75
C ASP A 189 5.64 3.10 -1.52
N CYS A 190 5.19 2.84 -0.30
CA CYS A 190 3.78 2.99 0.04
C CYS A 190 3.30 4.41 -0.28
N ALA A 191 2.53 4.53 -1.35
CA ALA A 191 2.12 5.82 -1.91
C ALA A 191 0.77 6.31 -1.35
N CYS A 192 0.54 6.16 -0.04
CA CYS A 192 -0.57 6.86 0.61
C CYS A 192 -0.27 8.36 0.56
N PHE A 193 -1.21 9.20 0.13
CA PHE A 193 -1.03 10.64 -0.14
C PHE A 193 -0.15 10.99 -1.36
N THR A 194 -0.18 10.17 -2.42
CA THR A 194 0.28 10.64 -3.73
C THR A 194 -0.70 11.67 -4.29
N PRO A 195 -0.22 12.70 -5.03
CA PRO A 195 -1.12 13.65 -5.67
C PRO A 195 -2.06 12.92 -6.63
N GLU A 196 -3.35 13.24 -6.58
CA GLU A 196 -4.27 12.84 -7.63
C GLU A 196 -3.86 13.57 -8.91
N PRO A 197 -3.96 12.92 -10.10
CA PRO A 197 -3.79 13.67 -11.33
C PRO A 197 -4.91 14.73 -11.39
N GLU A 198 -4.52 15.99 -11.62
CA GLU A 198 -5.48 17.03 -11.94
C GLU A 198 -6.34 16.50 -13.09
N THR A 199 -7.64 16.45 -12.86
CA THR A 199 -8.61 16.15 -13.90
C THR A 199 -8.63 17.33 -14.86
N ALA A 200 -8.05 17.15 -16.04
CA ALA A 200 -8.26 18.05 -17.15
C ALA A 200 -9.65 17.83 -17.77
#